data_ed67c59b233ed1b2cb27e83c5324b876
#
_entry.id   ed67c59b233ed1b2cb27e83c5324b876
#
_cell.length_a   1.000
_cell.length_b   1.000
_cell.length_c   1.000
_cell.angle_alpha   90.00
_cell.angle_beta   90.00
_cell.angle_gamma   90.00
#
_symmetry.space_group_name_H-M   'P 1'
#
loop_
_entity.id
_entity.type
_entity.pdbx_description
1 polymer ?
#
loop_
_entity_poly.entity_id
_entity_poly.type
_entity_poly.pdbx_seq_one_letter_code
_entity_poly.pdbx_strand_id
1 'polypeptide(L)'
;EWSNGDTTNSGIAWNVPENATAKRGTKTITGTVEGLKVSVKLEVTARIVSVAGNVDVTVSNGVDPTGKLPKTVQTTWSDDEVSDAKVTWDAIEKSAYTKREANTFTVQGSVEGTTQKAVATVHVEAATITKLHAPAALTYVIDSADQPVLPATVKADYSNGDTNIDVAVASWDGVDGIDYTKAGTYTLTAHVDGTAETVAQKIIVTAATIDSVSNPAAVTIDSGAALTLPNTVSAKMSN
;
A
#
# COMPACT_ATOMS: atom_id res chain seq x y z
N GLU A 1 -60.00 -10.78 46.89
CA GLU A 1 -60.60 -11.38 48.17
C GLU A 1 -62.06 -11.02 48.21
N TRP A 2 -62.87 -11.95 48.67
CA TRP A 2 -64.28 -11.73 48.98
C TRP A 2 -64.41 -11.12 50.37
N SER A 3 -65.55 -10.54 50.67
CA SER A 3 -65.80 -9.95 52.01
C SER A 3 -65.67 -10.94 53.15
N ASN A 4 -65.74 -12.25 52.91
CA ASN A 4 -65.54 -13.33 53.86
C ASN A 4 -64.06 -13.82 53.96
N GLY A 5 -63.08 -13.17 53.22
CA GLY A 5 -61.68 -13.57 53.20
C GLY A 5 -61.31 -14.61 52.12
N ASP A 6 -62.27 -15.14 51.38
CA ASP A 6 -62.05 -16.14 50.36
C ASP A 6 -61.38 -15.46 49.11
N THR A 7 -60.60 -16.26 48.40
CA THR A 7 -60.00 -15.85 47.11
C THR A 7 -60.58 -16.72 46.00
N THR A 8 -60.84 -16.07 44.83
CA THR A 8 -61.30 -16.76 43.65
C THR A 8 -60.60 -16.13 42.41
N ASN A 9 -60.59 -16.86 41.31
CA ASN A 9 -60.11 -16.39 40.05
C ASN A 9 -61.28 -15.77 39.27
N SER A 10 -61.17 -14.46 38.95
CA SER A 10 -62.16 -13.73 38.13
C SER A 10 -61.57 -13.34 36.83
N GLY A 11 -62.34 -13.34 35.73
CA GLY A 11 -61.95 -12.94 34.42
C GLY A 11 -61.63 -11.43 34.35
N ILE A 12 -60.58 -11.05 33.61
CA ILE A 12 -60.21 -9.68 33.44
C ILE A 12 -60.53 -9.25 31.99
N ALA A 13 -61.25 -8.14 31.86
CA ALA A 13 -61.42 -7.46 30.56
C ALA A 13 -60.26 -6.45 30.35
N TRP A 14 -59.27 -6.82 29.57
CA TRP A 14 -58.15 -5.98 29.28
C TRP A 14 -58.46 -4.96 28.18
N ASN A 15 -58.06 -3.70 28.34
CA ASN A 15 -58.09 -2.67 27.34
C ASN A 15 -56.69 -2.60 26.67
N VAL A 16 -56.47 -3.47 25.67
CA VAL A 16 -55.19 -3.55 24.96
C VAL A 16 -55.24 -2.63 23.73
N PRO A 17 -54.42 -1.56 23.64
CA PRO A 17 -54.34 -0.75 22.44
C PRO A 17 -53.93 -1.59 21.22
N GLU A 18 -54.46 -1.30 20.04
CA GLU A 18 -54.22 -2.03 18.79
C GLU A 18 -52.71 -2.16 18.46
N ASN A 19 -51.95 -1.12 18.79
CA ASN A 19 -50.50 -1.07 18.54
C ASN A 19 -49.66 -1.23 19.82
N ALA A 20 -50.18 -1.91 20.84
CA ALA A 20 -49.51 -2.07 22.14
C ALA A 20 -48.10 -2.67 22.02
N THR A 21 -47.84 -3.51 21.02
CA THR A 21 -46.57 -4.20 20.79
C THR A 21 -45.74 -3.62 19.61
N ALA A 22 -46.21 -2.54 18.95
CA ALA A 22 -45.56 -2.00 17.75
C ALA A 22 -44.17 -1.39 18.00
N LYS A 23 -43.95 -0.85 19.18
CA LYS A 23 -42.68 -0.20 19.57
C LYS A 23 -42.18 -0.77 20.89
N ARG A 24 -40.87 -0.94 21.01
CA ARG A 24 -40.20 -1.35 22.26
C ARG A 24 -40.40 -0.37 23.39
N GLY A 25 -40.29 -0.87 24.60
CA GLY A 25 -40.43 -0.10 25.82
C GLY A 25 -41.46 -0.68 26.79
N THR A 26 -41.60 -0.07 27.98
CA THR A 26 -42.52 -0.51 29.00
C THR A 26 -43.83 0.26 28.84
N LYS A 27 -44.96 -0.49 28.78
CA LYS A 27 -46.31 0.05 28.69
C LYS A 27 -47.14 -0.48 29.85
N THR A 28 -48.09 0.32 30.34
CA THR A 28 -49.07 -0.15 31.34
C THR A 28 -50.38 -0.43 30.62
N ILE A 29 -50.78 -1.70 30.64
CA ILE A 29 -52.10 -2.13 30.13
C ILE A 29 -53.06 -2.16 31.29
N THR A 30 -54.22 -1.57 31.14
CA THR A 30 -55.26 -1.52 32.16
C THR A 30 -56.41 -2.48 31.82
N GLY A 31 -57.05 -3.02 32.84
CA GLY A 31 -58.23 -3.84 32.68
C GLY A 31 -59.18 -3.61 33.81
N THR A 32 -60.34 -4.31 33.75
CA THR A 32 -61.37 -4.27 34.80
C THR A 32 -61.80 -5.67 35.15
N VAL A 33 -62.04 -5.87 36.44
CA VAL A 33 -62.68 -7.07 37.03
C VAL A 33 -63.83 -6.58 37.86
N GLU A 34 -65.04 -6.88 37.47
CA GLU A 34 -66.24 -6.47 38.21
C GLU A 34 -66.30 -5.00 38.60
N GLY A 35 -65.80 -4.15 37.66
CA GLY A 35 -65.74 -2.70 37.87
C GLY A 35 -64.50 -2.19 38.61
N LEU A 36 -63.66 -3.07 39.17
CA LEU A 36 -62.40 -2.73 39.82
C LEU A 36 -61.24 -2.64 38.75
N LYS A 37 -60.43 -1.60 38.84
CA LYS A 37 -59.28 -1.39 37.93
C LYS A 37 -58.10 -2.28 38.31
N VAL A 38 -57.53 -2.94 37.32
CA VAL A 38 -56.27 -3.67 37.40
C VAL A 38 -55.31 -3.21 36.33
N SER A 39 -54.04 -3.42 36.52
CA SER A 39 -53.02 -3.07 35.50
C SER A 39 -51.89 -4.09 35.48
N VAL A 40 -51.29 -4.24 34.30
CA VAL A 40 -50.09 -5.04 34.08
C VAL A 40 -49.04 -4.20 33.32
N LYS A 41 -47.75 -4.36 33.67
CA LYS A 41 -46.65 -3.82 32.89
C LYS A 41 -46.37 -4.78 31.75
N LEU A 42 -46.47 -4.28 30.52
CA LEU A 42 -46.02 -4.95 29.29
C LEU A 42 -44.65 -4.43 28.94
N GLU A 43 -43.63 -5.28 28.89
CA GLU A 43 -42.31 -4.97 28.36
C GLU A 43 -42.25 -5.52 26.94
N VAL A 44 -42.09 -4.59 25.98
CA VAL A 44 -41.94 -4.91 24.58
C VAL A 44 -40.44 -4.78 24.24
N THR A 45 -39.83 -5.88 23.81
CA THR A 45 -38.43 -5.91 23.36
C THR A 45 -38.37 -5.86 21.85
N ALA A 46 -37.27 -5.33 21.31
CA ALA A 46 -36.96 -5.38 19.89
C ALA A 46 -35.57 -5.98 19.69
N ARG A 47 -35.35 -6.56 18.52
CA ARG A 47 -34.05 -7.12 18.09
C ARG A 47 -33.60 -6.44 16.81
N ILE A 48 -32.30 -6.39 16.56
CA ILE A 48 -31.74 -5.95 15.30
C ILE A 48 -32.12 -6.96 14.19
N VAL A 49 -32.75 -6.49 13.14
CA VAL A 49 -33.20 -7.29 11.99
C VAL A 49 -32.33 -7.07 10.76
N SER A 50 -31.65 -5.92 10.67
CA SER A 50 -30.65 -5.69 9.64
C SER A 50 -29.53 -4.78 10.12
N VAL A 51 -28.33 -4.98 9.55
CA VAL A 51 -27.16 -4.12 9.67
C VAL A 51 -27.01 -3.40 8.34
N ALA A 52 -26.70 -2.09 8.37
CA ALA A 52 -26.49 -1.30 7.17
C ALA A 52 -25.46 -1.96 6.23
N GLY A 53 -25.63 -1.68 4.95
CA GLY A 53 -24.81 -2.26 3.89
C GLY A 53 -23.32 -1.98 4.02
N ASN A 54 -22.60 -2.30 2.96
CA ASN A 54 -21.14 -2.21 2.90
C ASN A 54 -20.61 -0.81 3.22
N VAL A 55 -19.52 -0.76 3.99
CA VAL A 55 -18.75 0.46 4.26
C VAL A 55 -17.56 0.48 3.30
N ASP A 56 -17.40 1.53 2.51
CA ASP A 56 -16.26 1.70 1.62
C ASP A 56 -15.19 2.60 2.25
N VAL A 57 -13.95 2.11 2.28
CA VAL A 57 -12.79 2.82 2.83
C VAL A 57 -11.65 2.78 1.84
N THR A 58 -11.06 3.94 1.54
CA THR A 58 -9.84 4.05 0.70
C THR A 58 -8.66 4.46 1.56
N VAL A 59 -7.53 3.78 1.37
CA VAL A 59 -6.25 4.09 2.02
C VAL A 59 -5.12 4.05 1.00
N SER A 60 -4.10 4.84 1.23
CA SER A 60 -2.85 4.73 0.48
C SER A 60 -2.08 3.47 0.88
N ASN A 61 -1.29 2.93 -0.04
CA ASN A 61 -0.45 1.75 0.21
C ASN A 61 0.45 1.97 1.44
N GLY A 62 0.59 0.94 2.26
CA GLY A 62 1.37 0.99 3.51
C GLY A 62 0.63 1.55 4.72
N VAL A 63 -0.55 2.16 4.53
CA VAL A 63 -1.36 2.74 5.61
C VAL A 63 -2.33 1.71 6.18
N ASP A 64 -2.28 1.48 7.49
CA ASP A 64 -3.23 0.59 8.19
C ASP A 64 -4.66 1.15 8.09
N PRO A 65 -5.60 0.41 7.46
CA PRO A 65 -6.97 0.87 7.29
C PRO A 65 -7.81 0.84 8.58
N THR A 66 -7.35 0.18 9.64
CA THR A 66 -8.11 0.01 10.90
C THR A 66 -8.59 1.35 11.47
N GLY A 67 -7.75 2.38 11.39
CA GLY A 67 -8.08 3.73 11.87
C GLY A 67 -9.12 4.47 11.03
N LYS A 68 -9.43 3.99 9.82
CA LYS A 68 -10.44 4.56 8.91
C LYS A 68 -11.79 3.86 8.98
N LEU A 69 -11.83 2.64 9.52
CA LEU A 69 -13.06 1.91 9.71
C LEU A 69 -13.95 2.60 10.78
N PRO A 70 -15.28 2.71 10.55
CA PRO A 70 -16.17 3.35 11.50
C PRO A 70 -16.28 2.52 12.80
N LYS A 71 -16.49 3.19 13.91
CA LYS A 71 -16.70 2.55 15.22
C LYS A 71 -18.14 2.08 15.44
N THR A 72 -19.07 2.59 14.63
CA THR A 72 -20.49 2.24 14.67
C THR A 72 -21.01 2.02 13.26
N VAL A 73 -22.04 1.22 13.15
CA VAL A 73 -22.80 0.99 11.92
C VAL A 73 -24.28 1.16 12.19
N GLN A 74 -25.02 1.62 11.21
CA GLN A 74 -26.44 1.79 11.32
C GLN A 74 -27.16 0.45 11.33
N THR A 75 -28.15 0.28 12.20
CA THR A 75 -28.94 -0.95 12.35
C THR A 75 -30.43 -0.62 12.32
N THR A 76 -31.21 -1.52 11.74
CA THR A 76 -32.67 -1.47 11.80
C THR A 76 -33.19 -2.52 12.78
N TRP A 77 -34.13 -2.13 13.61
CA TRP A 77 -34.73 -2.98 14.63
C TRP A 77 -36.09 -3.53 14.16
N SER A 78 -36.58 -4.57 14.84
CA SER A 78 -37.88 -5.23 14.52
C SER A 78 -39.09 -4.33 14.73
N ASP A 79 -38.93 -3.16 15.29
CA ASP A 79 -39.95 -2.13 15.47
C ASP A 79 -39.76 -0.93 14.50
N ASP A 80 -38.97 -1.16 13.41
CA ASP A 80 -38.63 -0.21 12.36
C ASP A 80 -37.81 1.01 12.85
N GLU A 81 -37.31 0.98 14.09
CA GLU A 81 -36.37 2.02 14.52
C GLU A 81 -34.98 1.79 13.94
N VAL A 82 -34.31 2.89 13.64
CA VAL A 82 -32.93 2.90 13.14
C VAL A 82 -32.05 3.53 14.20
N SER A 83 -30.93 2.87 14.52
CA SER A 83 -29.95 3.40 15.47
C SER A 83 -28.55 2.89 15.15
N ASP A 84 -27.54 3.59 15.65
CA ASP A 84 -26.16 3.15 15.56
C ASP A 84 -25.85 2.08 16.59
N ALA A 85 -25.17 1.00 16.14
CA ALA A 85 -24.63 -0.03 17.00
C ALA A 85 -23.10 -0.06 16.89
N LYS A 86 -22.42 -0.38 17.99
CA LYS A 86 -20.95 -0.52 17.98
C LYS A 86 -20.53 -1.70 17.11
N VAL A 87 -19.44 -1.53 16.39
CA VAL A 87 -18.84 -2.59 15.58
C VAL A 87 -17.39 -2.81 16.00
N THR A 88 -17.00 -4.07 16.07
CA THR A 88 -15.62 -4.50 16.27
C THR A 88 -15.20 -5.24 15.00
N TRP A 89 -14.27 -4.64 14.25
CA TRP A 89 -13.76 -5.19 13.02
C TRP A 89 -12.73 -6.29 13.27
N ASP A 90 -12.71 -7.29 12.40
CA ASP A 90 -11.71 -8.33 12.41
C ASP A 90 -10.33 -7.76 12.10
N ALA A 91 -9.27 -8.42 12.57
CA ALA A 91 -7.90 -8.00 12.32
C ALA A 91 -7.56 -8.02 10.82
N ILE A 92 -6.81 -7.01 10.37
CA ILE A 92 -6.38 -6.88 9.00
C ILE A 92 -4.90 -7.25 8.91
N GLU A 93 -4.60 -8.25 8.09
CA GLU A 93 -3.21 -8.67 7.85
C GLU A 93 -2.43 -7.57 7.13
N LYS A 94 -1.22 -7.26 7.64
CA LYS A 94 -0.37 -6.22 7.08
C LYS A 94 -0.09 -6.43 5.57
N SER A 95 0.04 -7.67 5.14
CA SER A 95 0.24 -8.03 3.72
C SER A 95 -0.91 -7.62 2.80
N ALA A 96 -2.10 -7.33 3.34
CA ALA A 96 -3.26 -6.90 2.55
C ALA A 96 -3.12 -5.46 2.05
N TYR A 97 -2.33 -4.61 2.73
CA TYR A 97 -2.21 -3.18 2.42
C TYR A 97 -0.78 -2.68 2.21
N THR A 98 0.22 -3.58 2.17
CA THR A 98 1.65 -3.22 1.97
C THR A 98 2.25 -3.72 0.66
N LYS A 99 1.48 -4.40 -0.19
CA LYS A 99 1.91 -4.75 -1.55
C LYS A 99 1.84 -3.48 -2.40
N ARG A 100 2.85 -3.24 -3.23
CA ARG A 100 2.93 -2.00 -4.03
C ARG A 100 1.77 -1.83 -5.02
N GLU A 101 1.19 -2.91 -5.50
CA GLU A 101 0.02 -2.87 -6.39
C GLU A 101 -1.23 -2.41 -5.62
N ALA A 102 -2.20 -1.87 -6.36
CA ALA A 102 -3.53 -1.61 -5.84
C ALA A 102 -4.19 -2.93 -5.42
N ASN A 103 -4.93 -2.90 -4.32
CA ASN A 103 -5.64 -4.06 -3.81
C ASN A 103 -7.03 -3.68 -3.31
N THR A 104 -7.96 -4.61 -3.36
CA THR A 104 -9.29 -4.47 -2.77
C THR A 104 -9.62 -5.75 -2.01
N PHE A 105 -10.07 -5.61 -0.77
CA PHE A 105 -10.48 -6.73 0.07
C PHE A 105 -11.62 -6.34 1.00
N THR A 106 -12.28 -7.32 1.60
CA THR A 106 -13.37 -7.10 2.55
C THR A 106 -12.93 -7.47 3.97
N VAL A 107 -13.47 -6.72 4.94
CA VAL A 107 -13.28 -6.97 6.37
C VAL A 107 -14.66 -7.14 6.99
N GLN A 108 -14.82 -8.17 7.84
CA GLN A 108 -16.03 -8.37 8.61
C GLN A 108 -15.92 -7.72 9.98
N GLY A 109 -17.06 -7.27 10.51
CA GLY A 109 -17.16 -6.69 11.84
C GLY A 109 -18.30 -7.32 12.65
N SER A 110 -18.03 -7.58 13.92
CA SER A 110 -19.06 -8.03 14.88
C SER A 110 -19.83 -6.83 15.39
N VAL A 111 -21.15 -6.86 15.25
CA VAL A 111 -22.05 -5.78 15.66
C VAL A 111 -22.67 -6.11 17.01
N GLU A 112 -22.62 -5.15 17.95
CA GLU A 112 -23.18 -5.33 19.29
C GLU A 112 -24.69 -5.55 19.22
N GLY A 113 -25.18 -6.56 19.96
CA GLY A 113 -26.62 -6.86 20.05
C GLY A 113 -27.19 -7.74 18.93
N THR A 114 -26.36 -8.26 18.02
CA THR A 114 -26.79 -9.15 16.93
C THR A 114 -25.70 -10.16 16.55
N THR A 115 -26.10 -11.25 15.90
CA THR A 115 -25.17 -12.20 15.24
C THR A 115 -24.85 -11.80 13.81
N GLN A 116 -25.52 -10.79 13.25
CA GLN A 116 -25.24 -10.29 11.91
C GLN A 116 -23.91 -9.55 11.89
N LYS A 117 -23.22 -9.64 10.77
CA LYS A 117 -21.92 -8.99 10.56
C LYS A 117 -22.07 -7.70 9.73
N ALA A 118 -21.31 -6.70 10.10
CA ALA A 118 -21.02 -5.60 9.20
C ALA A 118 -19.92 -6.03 8.20
N VAL A 119 -19.91 -5.44 7.01
CA VAL A 119 -18.90 -5.66 5.99
C VAL A 119 -18.33 -4.32 5.57
N ALA A 120 -17.01 -4.23 5.52
CA ALA A 120 -16.31 -3.10 4.92
C ALA A 120 -15.51 -3.58 3.70
N THR A 121 -15.56 -2.81 2.61
CA THR A 121 -14.66 -2.96 1.46
C THR A 121 -13.54 -1.94 1.61
N VAL A 122 -12.30 -2.43 1.63
CA VAL A 122 -11.10 -1.60 1.72
C VAL A 122 -10.42 -1.56 0.36
N HIS A 123 -10.26 -0.36 -0.18
CA HIS A 123 -9.53 -0.07 -1.40
C HIS A 123 -8.16 0.47 -1.03
N VAL A 124 -7.10 -0.25 -1.38
CA VAL A 124 -5.71 0.17 -1.20
C VAL A 124 -5.21 0.71 -2.54
N GLU A 125 -4.81 1.97 -2.57
CA GLU A 125 -4.22 2.59 -3.76
C GLU A 125 -2.84 1.98 -4.06
N ALA A 126 -2.40 1.99 -5.33
CA ALA A 126 -1.04 1.58 -5.67
C ALA A 126 -0.01 2.53 -5.05
N ALA A 127 1.12 2.00 -4.61
CA ALA A 127 2.27 2.83 -4.25
C ALA A 127 2.88 3.47 -5.50
N THR A 128 3.25 4.73 -5.41
CA THR A 128 3.89 5.49 -6.49
C THR A 128 5.39 5.64 -6.23
N ILE A 129 6.19 5.73 -7.28
CA ILE A 129 7.61 6.08 -7.18
C ILE A 129 7.70 7.54 -6.74
N THR A 130 8.47 7.79 -5.68
CA THR A 130 8.70 9.13 -5.12
C THR A 130 10.10 9.64 -5.39
N LYS A 131 11.04 8.72 -5.72
CA LYS A 131 12.43 9.06 -6.02
C LYS A 131 13.08 7.97 -6.84
N LEU A 132 13.86 8.36 -7.83
CA LEU A 132 14.81 7.50 -8.53
C LEU A 132 16.24 7.81 -8.08
N HIS A 133 17.08 6.78 -7.95
CA HIS A 133 18.47 6.90 -7.55
C HIS A 133 19.37 6.75 -8.77
N ALA A 134 20.27 7.72 -8.95
CA ALA A 134 21.25 7.66 -10.04
C ALA A 134 22.18 6.46 -9.85
N PRO A 135 22.39 5.64 -10.87
CA PRO A 135 23.39 4.58 -10.83
C PRO A 135 24.81 5.17 -10.72
N ALA A 136 25.77 4.34 -10.32
CA ALA A 136 27.17 4.73 -10.35
C ALA A 136 27.60 5.06 -11.78
N ALA A 137 28.52 6.02 -11.91
CA ALA A 137 29.08 6.36 -13.21
C ALA A 137 29.77 5.14 -13.83
N LEU A 138 29.60 4.95 -15.13
CA LEU A 138 30.33 3.96 -15.92
C LEU A 138 31.55 4.62 -16.55
N THR A 139 32.67 3.92 -16.59
CA THR A 139 33.92 4.40 -17.20
C THR A 139 34.23 3.60 -18.45
N TYR A 140 34.79 4.26 -19.43
CA TYR A 140 35.30 3.67 -20.67
C TYR A 140 36.64 4.28 -20.99
N VAL A 141 37.65 3.45 -21.28
CA VAL A 141 38.95 3.92 -21.80
C VAL A 141 38.89 3.86 -23.31
N ILE A 142 39.29 4.93 -23.98
CA ILE A 142 39.33 5.00 -25.46
C ILE A 142 40.12 3.80 -26.01
N ASP A 143 39.58 3.19 -27.06
CA ASP A 143 40.14 2.01 -27.75
C ASP A 143 40.02 0.70 -26.91
N SER A 144 39.30 0.68 -25.78
CA SER A 144 38.96 -0.58 -25.10
C SER A 144 38.04 -1.44 -25.98
N ALA A 145 38.19 -2.77 -25.86
CA ALA A 145 37.46 -3.72 -26.69
C ALA A 145 35.92 -3.68 -26.42
N ASP A 146 35.53 -3.43 -25.19
CA ASP A 146 34.14 -3.52 -24.75
C ASP A 146 33.63 -2.16 -24.27
N GLN A 147 32.49 -1.72 -24.82
CA GLN A 147 31.78 -0.55 -24.36
C GLN A 147 30.99 -0.88 -23.08
N PRO A 148 30.78 0.11 -22.20
CA PRO A 148 30.02 -0.13 -20.95
C PRO A 148 28.57 -0.47 -21.25
N VAL A 149 28.05 -1.50 -20.53
CA VAL A 149 26.66 -1.91 -20.62
C VAL A 149 25.82 -1.04 -19.69
N LEU A 150 24.77 -0.43 -20.23
CA LEU A 150 23.82 0.36 -19.45
C LEU A 150 23.00 -0.53 -18.51
N PRO A 151 22.73 -0.08 -17.28
CA PRO A 151 21.95 -0.87 -16.34
C PRO A 151 20.52 -1.08 -16.85
N ALA A 152 20.03 -2.33 -16.74
CA ALA A 152 18.64 -2.67 -17.06
C ALA A 152 17.66 -2.20 -15.98
N THR A 153 18.15 -1.88 -14.77
CA THR A 153 17.35 -1.41 -13.65
C THR A 153 18.01 -0.21 -12.97
N VAL A 154 17.19 0.60 -12.31
CA VAL A 154 17.63 1.65 -11.37
C VAL A 154 16.94 1.45 -10.03
N LYS A 155 17.47 2.04 -8.97
CA LYS A 155 16.85 2.00 -7.64
C LYS A 155 15.79 3.07 -7.51
N ALA A 156 14.67 2.73 -6.86
CA ALA A 156 13.55 3.63 -6.59
C ALA A 156 13.09 3.55 -5.13
N ASP A 157 12.57 4.66 -4.61
CA ASP A 157 11.82 4.73 -3.37
C ASP A 157 10.33 4.94 -3.68
N TYR A 158 9.46 4.34 -2.86
CA TYR A 158 8.02 4.35 -3.05
C TYR A 158 7.29 5.08 -1.94
N SER A 159 6.08 5.55 -2.23
CA SER A 159 5.20 6.28 -1.30
C SER A 159 4.77 5.47 -0.07
N ASN A 160 4.86 4.14 -0.12
CA ASN A 160 4.57 3.23 0.99
C ASN A 160 5.74 3.02 1.97
N GLY A 161 6.88 3.70 1.73
CA GLY A 161 8.09 3.59 2.55
C GLY A 161 9.10 2.54 2.09
N ASP A 162 8.81 1.77 1.03
CA ASP A 162 9.80 0.88 0.41
C ASP A 162 10.92 1.73 -0.22
N THR A 163 12.18 1.33 0.01
CA THR A 163 13.34 2.06 -0.49
C THR A 163 14.31 1.15 -1.24
N ASN A 164 15.08 1.73 -2.18
CA ASN A 164 16.10 1.04 -2.97
C ASN A 164 15.59 -0.21 -3.72
N ILE A 165 14.36 -0.15 -4.21
CA ILE A 165 13.74 -1.22 -5.00
C ILE A 165 14.24 -1.15 -6.44
N ASP A 166 14.61 -2.29 -7.02
CA ASP A 166 14.97 -2.37 -8.44
C ASP A 166 13.72 -2.18 -9.32
N VAL A 167 13.78 -1.20 -10.21
CA VAL A 167 12.76 -0.93 -11.22
C VAL A 167 13.39 -0.96 -12.61
N ALA A 168 12.66 -1.55 -13.56
CA ALA A 168 13.15 -1.67 -14.93
C ALA A 168 13.26 -0.30 -15.61
N VAL A 169 14.35 -0.09 -16.35
CA VAL A 169 14.49 1.04 -17.25
C VAL A 169 13.78 0.73 -18.57
N ALA A 170 12.80 1.56 -18.92
CA ALA A 170 12.05 1.42 -20.16
C ALA A 170 12.87 1.90 -21.38
N SER A 171 13.60 3.00 -21.23
CA SER A 171 14.45 3.55 -22.28
C SER A 171 15.57 4.43 -21.72
N TRP A 172 16.60 4.61 -22.53
CA TRP A 172 17.69 5.56 -22.30
C TRP A 172 17.71 6.59 -23.42
N ASP A 173 17.68 7.88 -23.07
CA ASP A 173 17.88 8.97 -24.01
C ASP A 173 19.36 9.42 -24.01
N GLY A 174 19.83 9.86 -25.16
CA GLY A 174 21.18 10.41 -25.33
C GLY A 174 22.25 9.37 -25.67
N VAL A 175 21.92 8.11 -25.88
CA VAL A 175 22.87 7.02 -26.18
C VAL A 175 23.65 7.32 -27.47
N ASP A 176 22.97 7.77 -28.53
CA ASP A 176 23.60 8.10 -29.82
C ASP A 176 24.52 9.31 -29.76
N GLY A 177 24.47 10.09 -28.69
CA GLY A 177 25.33 11.26 -28.47
C GLY A 177 26.67 10.96 -27.82
N ILE A 178 26.96 9.69 -27.47
CA ILE A 178 28.22 9.31 -26.84
C ILE A 178 29.30 9.15 -27.89
N ASP A 179 30.36 9.98 -27.81
CA ASP A 179 31.55 9.83 -28.63
C ASP A 179 32.63 9.07 -27.84
N TYR A 180 32.76 7.79 -28.10
CA TYR A 180 33.73 6.92 -27.44
C TYR A 180 35.19 7.16 -27.90
N THR A 181 35.41 8.01 -28.90
CA THR A 181 36.75 8.38 -29.36
C THR A 181 37.28 9.66 -28.70
N LYS A 182 36.42 10.32 -27.90
CA LYS A 182 36.75 11.62 -27.31
C LYS A 182 36.55 11.57 -25.78
N ALA A 183 37.64 11.84 -25.06
CA ALA A 183 37.57 11.96 -23.61
C ALA A 183 36.55 13.05 -23.17
N GLY A 184 35.67 12.69 -22.20
CA GLY A 184 34.62 13.57 -21.73
C GLY A 184 33.66 12.85 -20.81
N THR A 185 32.69 13.61 -20.28
CA THR A 185 31.58 13.07 -19.52
C THR A 185 30.28 13.25 -20.29
N TYR A 186 29.63 12.15 -20.58
CA TYR A 186 28.33 12.10 -21.25
C TYR A 186 27.26 11.77 -20.23
N THR A 187 26.11 12.42 -20.34
CA THR A 187 24.97 12.19 -19.42
C THR A 187 23.80 11.65 -20.22
N LEU A 188 23.32 10.49 -19.83
CA LEU A 188 22.13 9.83 -20.36
C LEU A 188 20.97 10.03 -19.41
N THR A 189 19.75 9.94 -19.92
CA THR A 189 18.53 10.01 -19.11
C THR A 189 17.78 8.70 -19.20
N ALA A 190 17.53 8.06 -18.04
CA ALA A 190 16.68 6.88 -17.93
C ALA A 190 15.23 7.28 -17.75
N HIS A 191 14.35 6.61 -18.48
CA HIS A 191 12.90 6.61 -18.29
C HIS A 191 12.48 5.29 -17.67
N VAL A 192 11.57 5.36 -16.68
CA VAL A 192 11.04 4.22 -15.93
C VAL A 192 9.53 4.21 -16.07
N ASP A 193 8.95 3.04 -16.29
CA ASP A 193 7.50 2.89 -16.39
C ASP A 193 6.80 3.25 -15.06
N GLY A 194 5.61 3.85 -15.18
CA GLY A 194 4.77 4.20 -14.03
C GLY A 194 5.15 5.49 -13.30
N THR A 195 6.10 6.27 -13.84
CA THR A 195 6.48 7.60 -13.31
C THR A 195 6.88 8.54 -14.42
N ALA A 196 6.70 9.84 -14.20
CA ALA A 196 7.29 10.90 -15.04
C ALA A 196 8.71 11.28 -14.58
N GLU A 197 9.16 10.78 -13.44
CA GLU A 197 10.50 11.02 -12.91
C GLU A 197 11.55 10.34 -13.81
N THR A 198 12.68 11.00 -13.98
CA THR A 198 13.82 10.50 -14.73
C THR A 198 15.07 10.51 -13.88
N VAL A 199 16.08 9.71 -14.27
CA VAL A 199 17.35 9.68 -13.56
C VAL A 199 18.53 9.69 -14.53
N ALA A 200 19.60 10.39 -14.16
CA ALA A 200 20.79 10.53 -14.96
C ALA A 200 21.77 9.37 -14.75
N GLN A 201 22.34 8.85 -15.85
CA GLN A 201 23.50 7.95 -15.88
C GLN A 201 24.69 8.71 -16.49
N LYS A 202 25.81 8.69 -15.80
CA LYS A 202 27.07 9.28 -16.34
C LYS A 202 27.92 8.20 -16.99
N ILE A 203 28.42 8.51 -18.18
CA ILE A 203 29.44 7.75 -18.86
C ILE A 203 30.71 8.63 -18.93
N ILE A 204 31.82 8.18 -18.36
CA ILE A 204 33.09 8.89 -18.32
C ILE A 204 34.04 8.21 -19.33
N VAL A 205 34.30 8.87 -20.42
CA VAL A 205 35.27 8.42 -21.43
C VAL A 205 36.62 9.04 -21.11
N THR A 206 37.65 8.22 -20.94
CA THR A 206 39.00 8.63 -20.59
C THR A 206 39.98 8.24 -21.69
N ALA A 207 41.03 9.03 -21.88
CA ALA A 207 42.11 8.64 -22.78
C ALA A 207 42.89 7.45 -22.25
N ALA A 208 43.32 6.57 -23.12
CA ALA A 208 44.28 5.53 -22.77
C ALA A 208 45.60 6.13 -22.29
N THR A 209 46.19 5.55 -21.27
CA THR A 209 47.52 5.95 -20.77
C THR A 209 48.53 4.82 -20.98
N ILE A 210 49.83 5.18 -21.01
CA ILE A 210 50.85 4.17 -21.06
C ILE A 210 50.91 3.46 -19.69
N ASP A 211 50.68 2.15 -19.72
CA ASP A 211 50.76 1.26 -18.53
C ASP A 211 52.19 0.79 -18.27
N SER A 212 52.88 0.42 -19.36
CA SER A 212 54.27 -0.01 -19.27
C SER A 212 55.00 0.21 -20.57
N VAL A 213 56.34 0.25 -20.51
CA VAL A 213 57.20 0.32 -21.66
C VAL A 213 58.20 -0.85 -21.61
N SER A 214 58.54 -1.39 -22.79
CA SER A 214 59.56 -2.43 -22.90
C SER A 214 60.93 -1.78 -23.12
N ASN A 215 61.95 -2.30 -22.46
CA ASN A 215 63.33 -1.89 -22.72
C ASN A 215 63.73 -2.25 -24.17
N PRO A 216 64.43 -1.37 -24.87
CA PRO A 216 65.02 -1.69 -26.19
C PRO A 216 65.96 -2.91 -26.10
N ALA A 217 66.07 -3.59 -27.20
CA ALA A 217 67.09 -4.63 -27.32
C ALA A 217 68.51 -4.09 -27.07
N ALA A 218 69.34 -4.92 -26.52
CA ALA A 218 70.75 -4.55 -26.33
C ALA A 218 71.42 -4.22 -27.69
N VAL A 219 72.15 -3.11 -27.73
CA VAL A 219 72.89 -2.70 -28.88
C VAL A 219 74.35 -3.13 -28.75
N THR A 220 74.88 -3.90 -29.72
CA THR A 220 76.25 -4.31 -29.77
C THR A 220 76.93 -3.50 -30.84
N ILE A 221 78.08 -2.91 -30.55
CA ILE A 221 78.81 -2.04 -31.45
C ILE A 221 80.35 -2.28 -31.32
N ASP A 222 81.09 -2.15 -32.42
CA ASP A 222 82.55 -2.26 -32.41
C ASP A 222 83.19 -1.02 -31.80
N SER A 223 84.35 -1.20 -31.17
CA SER A 223 85.09 -0.13 -30.54
C SER A 223 85.45 0.97 -31.58
N GLY A 224 85.04 2.21 -31.30
CA GLY A 224 85.28 3.35 -32.16
C GLY A 224 84.25 3.64 -33.26
N ALA A 225 83.21 2.80 -33.39
CA ALA A 225 82.06 3.04 -34.26
C ALA A 225 81.08 4.06 -33.63
N ALA A 226 80.34 4.81 -34.48
CA ALA A 226 79.34 5.75 -34.02
C ALA A 226 78.10 5.03 -33.39
N LEU A 227 77.77 5.37 -32.18
CA LEU A 227 76.62 4.79 -31.48
C LEU A 227 75.31 5.38 -32.02
N THR A 228 74.40 4.48 -32.43
CA THR A 228 73.02 4.87 -32.79
C THR A 228 72.11 4.07 -31.87
N LEU A 229 71.35 4.74 -31.01
CA LEU A 229 70.32 4.13 -30.09
C LEU A 229 68.93 4.21 -30.73
N PRO A 230 68.05 3.24 -30.38
CA PRO A 230 66.63 3.32 -30.75
C PRO A 230 66.02 4.64 -30.24
N ASN A 231 65.26 5.32 -31.05
CA ASN A 231 64.56 6.55 -30.69
C ASN A 231 63.09 6.29 -30.32
N THR A 232 62.66 5.02 -30.35
CA THR A 232 61.30 4.55 -29.95
C THR A 232 61.38 3.28 -29.12
N VAL A 233 60.40 3.08 -28.27
CA VAL A 233 60.17 1.83 -27.47
C VAL A 233 58.76 1.38 -27.66
N SER A 234 58.51 0.09 -27.45
CA SER A 234 57.14 -0.44 -27.39
C SER A 234 56.50 -0.09 -26.05
N ALA A 235 55.32 0.46 -26.10
CA ALA A 235 54.50 0.78 -24.92
C ALA A 235 53.26 -0.08 -24.93
N LYS A 236 52.84 -0.55 -23.73
CA LYS A 236 51.54 -1.14 -23.49
C LYS A 236 50.61 -0.05 -22.97
N MET A 237 49.42 0.03 -23.54
CA MET A 237 48.38 0.99 -23.16
C MET A 237 47.45 0.40 -22.14
N SER A 238 46.71 1.25 -21.40
CA SER A 238 45.73 0.88 -20.34
C SER A 238 44.33 0.51 -20.86
N ASN A 239 44.16 0.40 -22.18
CA ASN A 239 42.90 0.04 -22.84
C ASN A 239 42.69 -1.47 -22.99
#